data_4df7c64e3038b27afd3f08124f8acf51
#
_entry.id   4df7c64e3038b27afd3f08124f8acf51
#
_cell.length_a   1.000
_cell.length_b   1.000
_cell.length_c   1.000
_cell.angle_alpha   90.00
_cell.angle_beta   90.00
_cell.angle_gamma   90.00
#
_symmetry.space_group_name_H-M   'P 1'
#
loop_
_entity.id
_entity.type
_entity.pdbx_description
1 polymer ?
#
loop_
_entity_poly.entity_id
_entity_poly.type
_entity_poly.pdbx_seq_one_letter_code
_entity_poly.pdbx_strand_id
1 'polypeptide(L)'
;MSTTDADKKEDDNFERAAGQLEGPLSSLVGDYEEDHTAGAAAPARGVFLLPNLFTTGALFCGFYSVIAGMQGDFYAGSVAILVAMIFDGLDGRVARLTNTTSAFGAEYDSLSDMISFGIAPALLMFNWALADMGKLGWVAAFLYTACAALRLARFNTQRDSVDAGYFVGLSSPAAAAAVTSSVWLGQTHELPASTLPLAWLHAVLLATLGFLMIARFPYFSFKSIKLDGRVPFVRIFLMVGVLA
;
A
#
# COMPACT_ATOMS: atom_id res chain seq x y z
N MET A 1 -46.97 40.16 -3.85
CA MET A 1 -47.55 38.85 -3.52
C MET A 1 -47.06 37.87 -4.59
N SER A 2 -46.23 36.89 -4.31
CA SER A 2 -45.73 35.83 -5.20
C SER A 2 -44.21 35.65 -5.36
N THR A 3 -43.41 35.84 -4.31
CA THR A 3 -42.01 35.38 -4.31
C THR A 3 -41.73 34.25 -3.31
N THR A 4 -42.69 33.94 -2.44
CA THR A 4 -42.53 32.99 -1.34
C THR A 4 -42.81 31.53 -1.73
N ASP A 5 -43.58 31.27 -2.79
CA ASP A 5 -43.94 29.90 -3.21
C ASP A 5 -42.91 29.27 -4.15
N ALA A 6 -42.14 30.07 -4.88
CA ALA A 6 -41.08 29.59 -5.74
C ALA A 6 -39.83 29.15 -4.93
N ASP A 7 -39.43 29.97 -3.94
CA ASP A 7 -38.29 29.65 -3.04
C ASP A 7 -38.56 28.39 -2.21
N LYS A 8 -39.79 28.22 -1.72
CA LYS A 8 -40.16 27.04 -0.95
C LYS A 8 -40.16 25.75 -1.76
N LYS A 9 -40.45 25.84 -3.06
CA LYS A 9 -40.42 24.71 -3.98
C LYS A 9 -38.99 24.32 -4.38
N GLU A 10 -38.07 25.30 -4.40
CA GLU A 10 -36.65 25.06 -4.67
C GLU A 10 -35.96 24.41 -3.48
N ASP A 11 -36.28 24.87 -2.25
CA ASP A 11 -35.77 24.26 -1.01
C ASP A 11 -36.28 22.82 -0.83
N ASP A 12 -37.58 22.54 -1.08
CA ASP A 12 -38.15 21.19 -1.01
C ASP A 12 -37.54 20.24 -2.06
N ASN A 13 -37.17 20.76 -3.24
CA ASN A 13 -36.49 19.96 -4.27
C ASN A 13 -35.03 19.69 -3.93
N PHE A 14 -34.34 20.65 -3.28
CA PHE A 14 -32.97 20.48 -2.81
C PHE A 14 -32.89 19.47 -1.66
N GLU A 15 -33.80 19.53 -0.70
CA GLU A 15 -33.88 18.57 0.40
C GLU A 15 -34.21 17.14 -0.11
N ARG A 16 -35.10 17.02 -1.10
CA ARG A 16 -35.38 15.72 -1.74
C ARG A 16 -34.19 15.16 -2.52
N ALA A 17 -33.46 16.03 -3.21
CA ALA A 17 -32.24 15.61 -3.91
C ALA A 17 -31.11 15.25 -2.95
N ALA A 18 -30.96 15.97 -1.84
CA ALA A 18 -30.02 15.66 -0.77
C ALA A 18 -30.36 14.32 -0.09
N GLY A 19 -31.62 14.08 0.22
CA GLY A 19 -32.08 12.80 0.79
C GLY A 19 -31.94 11.60 -0.18
N GLN A 20 -32.00 11.83 -1.48
CA GLN A 20 -31.74 10.79 -2.49
C GLN A 20 -30.24 10.48 -2.66
N LEU A 21 -29.35 11.42 -2.34
CA LEU A 21 -27.90 11.22 -2.35
C LEU A 21 -27.38 10.56 -1.06
N GLU A 22 -28.08 10.78 0.06
CA GLU A 22 -27.74 10.11 1.32
C GLU A 22 -28.06 8.61 1.31
N GLY A 23 -29.08 8.17 0.58
CA GLY A 23 -29.48 6.77 0.47
C GLY A 23 -28.38 5.82 -0.03
N PRO A 24 -27.72 6.11 -1.16
CA PRO A 24 -26.62 5.27 -1.65
C PRO A 24 -25.38 5.29 -0.77
N LEU A 25 -25.07 6.44 -0.15
CA LEU A 25 -23.91 6.56 0.75
C LEU A 25 -24.18 5.92 2.11
N SER A 26 -25.40 6.02 2.64
CA SER A 26 -25.78 5.37 3.89
C SER A 26 -25.85 3.84 3.75
N SER A 27 -26.26 3.30 2.61
CA SER A 27 -26.21 1.86 2.35
C SER A 27 -24.78 1.34 2.23
N LEU A 28 -23.89 2.10 1.62
CA LEU A 28 -22.46 1.75 1.55
C LEU A 28 -21.77 1.77 2.93
N VAL A 29 -22.26 2.59 3.86
CA VAL A 29 -21.75 2.65 5.22
C VAL A 29 -22.47 1.66 6.14
N GLY A 30 -23.79 1.42 5.93
CA GLY A 30 -24.63 0.55 6.77
C GLY A 30 -24.31 -0.93 6.62
N ASP A 31 -24.02 -1.41 5.39
CA ASP A 31 -23.71 -2.82 5.11
C ASP A 31 -22.39 -3.29 5.75
N TYR A 32 -21.55 -2.38 6.25
CA TYR A 32 -20.31 -2.72 6.95
C TYR A 32 -20.45 -2.83 8.49
N GLU A 33 -21.60 -2.45 9.05
CA GLU A 33 -21.82 -2.45 10.51
C GLU A 33 -22.49 -3.72 11.08
N GLU A 34 -23.09 -4.60 10.26
CA GLU A 34 -23.92 -5.70 10.78
C GLU A 34 -23.15 -6.97 11.21
N ASP A 35 -21.86 -7.10 10.97
CA ASP A 35 -21.15 -8.38 11.21
C ASP A 35 -20.32 -8.45 12.52
N HIS A 36 -20.43 -7.52 13.48
CA HIS A 36 -19.63 -7.59 14.71
C HIS A 36 -20.38 -7.28 16.01
N THR A 37 -20.62 -8.36 16.75
CA THR A 37 -20.59 -8.46 18.21
C THR A 37 -21.80 -7.97 18.99
N ALA A 38 -22.61 -8.93 19.38
CA ALA A 38 -23.35 -8.86 20.63
C ALA A 38 -22.33 -8.81 21.81
N GLY A 39 -22.12 -7.64 22.43
CA GLY A 39 -21.56 -7.57 23.78
C GLY A 39 -20.42 -6.60 24.10
N ALA A 40 -19.87 -5.84 23.17
CA ALA A 40 -18.89 -4.80 23.50
C ALA A 40 -19.42 -3.41 23.13
N ALA A 41 -19.20 -2.39 23.97
CA ALA A 41 -19.56 -1.01 23.67
C ALA A 41 -18.92 -0.61 22.32
N ALA A 42 -19.74 -0.24 21.34
CA ALA A 42 -19.29 0.16 20.03
C ALA A 42 -18.28 1.32 20.16
N PRO A 43 -17.05 1.18 19.64
CA PRO A 43 -16.09 2.28 19.65
C PRO A 43 -16.66 3.46 18.87
N ALA A 44 -16.36 4.69 19.30
CA ALA A 44 -16.87 5.90 18.68
C ALA A 44 -16.58 5.89 17.17
N ARG A 45 -17.56 6.22 16.34
CA ARG A 45 -17.51 6.20 14.86
C ARG A 45 -16.22 6.82 14.26
N GLY A 46 -15.62 7.81 14.93
CA GLY A 46 -14.36 8.44 14.52
C GLY A 46 -13.13 7.53 14.62
N VAL A 47 -13.14 6.49 15.42
CA VAL A 47 -11.99 5.61 15.65
C VAL A 47 -11.77 4.66 14.46
N PHE A 48 -12.84 4.26 13.74
CA PHE A 48 -12.76 3.45 12.52
C PHE A 48 -12.14 4.20 11.34
N LEU A 49 -12.19 5.54 11.33
CA LEU A 49 -11.63 6.34 10.24
C LEU A 49 -10.11 6.45 10.31
N LEU A 50 -9.51 6.31 11.50
CA LEU A 50 -8.07 6.49 11.70
C LEU A 50 -7.20 5.51 10.91
N PRO A 51 -7.41 4.18 10.93
CA PRO A 51 -6.63 3.26 10.12
C PRO A 51 -6.79 3.55 8.64
N ASN A 52 -8.02 3.74 8.15
CA ASN A 52 -8.29 4.03 6.75
C ASN A 52 -7.63 5.34 6.27
N LEU A 53 -7.42 6.31 7.15
CA LEU A 53 -6.70 7.55 6.82
C LEU A 53 -5.21 7.26 6.56
N PHE A 54 -4.57 6.39 7.35
CA PHE A 54 -3.18 5.98 7.10
C PHE A 54 -3.06 5.19 5.80
N THR A 55 -3.97 4.25 5.55
CA THR A 55 -4.04 3.50 4.29
C THR A 55 -4.23 4.44 3.10
N THR A 56 -5.10 5.45 3.22
CA THR A 56 -5.28 6.50 2.20
C THR A 56 -4.00 7.32 2.02
N GLY A 57 -3.27 7.61 3.10
CA GLY A 57 -1.97 8.27 3.05
C GLY A 57 -0.92 7.45 2.30
N ALA A 58 -0.86 6.13 2.55
CA ALA A 58 0.00 5.22 1.81
C ALA A 58 -0.35 5.20 0.31
N LEU A 59 -1.65 5.08 -0.01
CA LEU A 59 -2.16 5.14 -1.37
C LEU A 59 -1.78 6.45 -2.07
N PHE A 60 -1.95 7.59 -1.38
CA PHE A 60 -1.57 8.90 -1.91
C PHE A 60 -0.07 8.97 -2.21
N CYS A 61 0.78 8.47 -1.32
CA CYS A 61 2.23 8.42 -1.54
C CYS A 61 2.60 7.54 -2.73
N GLY A 62 1.97 6.37 -2.88
CA GLY A 62 2.15 5.49 -4.04
C GLY A 62 1.74 6.18 -5.34
N PHE A 63 0.58 6.83 -5.36
CA PHE A 63 0.10 7.60 -6.50
C PHE A 63 1.04 8.76 -6.83
N TYR A 64 1.47 9.52 -5.82
CA TYR A 64 2.42 10.62 -6.01
C TYR A 64 3.75 10.13 -6.59
N SER A 65 4.24 8.96 -6.15
CA SER A 65 5.45 8.35 -6.72
C SER A 65 5.33 8.10 -8.23
N VAL A 66 4.17 7.63 -8.68
CA VAL A 66 3.92 7.43 -10.12
C VAL A 66 3.99 8.76 -10.87
N ILE A 67 3.34 9.81 -10.36
CA ILE A 67 3.37 11.15 -10.97
C ILE A 67 4.80 11.72 -10.99
N ALA A 68 5.54 11.63 -9.87
CA ALA A 68 6.91 12.09 -9.79
C ALA A 68 7.82 11.35 -10.79
N GLY A 69 7.69 10.01 -10.90
CA GLY A 69 8.42 9.21 -11.87
C GLY A 69 8.11 9.59 -13.34
N MET A 70 6.85 9.94 -13.65
CA MET A 70 6.47 10.44 -14.98
C MET A 70 7.07 11.82 -15.29
N GLN A 71 7.31 12.63 -14.26
CA GLN A 71 7.93 13.95 -14.37
C GLN A 71 9.47 13.90 -14.35
N GLY A 72 10.06 12.71 -14.15
CA GLY A 72 11.51 12.53 -14.05
C GLY A 72 12.08 12.83 -12.67
N ASP A 73 11.24 13.13 -11.67
CA ASP A 73 11.68 13.30 -10.28
C ASP A 73 11.72 11.94 -9.55
N PHE A 74 12.72 11.15 -9.91
CA PHE A 74 12.89 9.81 -9.36
C PHE A 74 13.28 9.81 -7.88
N TYR A 75 13.93 10.87 -7.42
CA TYR A 75 14.26 11.04 -6.00
C TYR A 75 12.99 11.19 -5.16
N ALA A 76 12.12 12.15 -5.51
CA ALA A 76 10.86 12.35 -4.81
C ALA A 76 9.95 11.12 -4.91
N GLY A 77 9.91 10.47 -6.09
CA GLY A 77 9.18 9.21 -6.29
C GLY A 77 9.66 8.09 -5.36
N SER A 78 10.98 7.95 -5.19
CA SER A 78 11.57 6.97 -4.27
C SER A 78 11.21 7.26 -2.82
N VAL A 79 11.39 8.50 -2.38
CA VAL A 79 11.03 8.92 -1.01
C VAL A 79 9.56 8.69 -0.72
N ALA A 80 8.68 8.96 -1.69
CA ALA A 80 7.24 8.75 -1.53
C ALA A 80 6.89 7.29 -1.24
N ILE A 81 7.50 6.31 -1.94
CA ILE A 81 7.28 4.88 -1.66
C ILE A 81 7.76 4.50 -0.26
N LEU A 82 8.92 5.02 0.18
CA LEU A 82 9.42 4.77 1.55
C LEU A 82 8.48 5.36 2.61
N VAL A 83 7.89 6.52 2.35
CA VAL A 83 6.86 7.11 3.22
C VAL A 83 5.59 6.27 3.20
N ALA A 84 5.17 5.75 2.04
CA ALA A 84 4.04 4.82 1.94
C ALA A 84 4.23 3.59 2.85
N MET A 85 5.44 3.01 2.91
CA MET A 85 5.73 1.87 3.81
C MET A 85 5.57 2.22 5.29
N ILE A 86 5.87 3.46 5.68
CA ILE A 86 5.66 3.92 7.06
C ILE A 86 4.17 4.00 7.36
N PHE A 87 3.38 4.58 6.46
CA PHE A 87 1.92 4.68 6.63
C PHE A 87 1.25 3.31 6.69
N ASP A 88 1.61 2.37 5.79
CA ASP A 88 1.17 0.98 5.78
C ASP A 88 1.51 0.25 7.10
N GLY A 89 2.74 0.42 7.59
CA GLY A 89 3.13 -0.16 8.88
C GLY A 89 2.38 0.44 10.09
N LEU A 90 1.90 1.68 9.97
CA LEU A 90 1.15 2.37 11.03
C LEU A 90 -0.32 1.97 11.04
N ASP A 91 -0.99 1.86 9.87
CA ASP A 91 -2.43 1.55 9.80
C ASP A 91 -2.75 0.19 10.43
N GLY A 92 -1.99 -0.84 10.08
CA GLY A 92 -2.15 -2.16 10.68
C GLY A 92 -1.85 -2.20 12.19
N ARG A 93 -0.98 -1.33 12.70
CA ARG A 93 -0.73 -1.20 14.15
C ARG A 93 -1.86 -0.45 14.84
N VAL A 94 -2.30 0.66 14.25
CA VAL A 94 -3.39 1.47 14.78
C VAL A 94 -4.68 0.65 14.82
N ALA A 95 -5.05 -0.04 13.73
CA ALA A 95 -6.23 -0.90 13.68
C ALA A 95 -6.25 -1.95 14.80
N ARG A 96 -5.10 -2.57 15.10
CA ARG A 96 -4.97 -3.56 16.20
C ARG A 96 -5.04 -2.93 17.57
N LEU A 97 -4.44 -1.76 17.77
CA LEU A 97 -4.45 -1.06 19.07
C LEU A 97 -5.83 -0.49 19.40
N THR A 98 -6.58 -0.09 18.38
CA THR A 98 -7.93 0.49 18.54
C THR A 98 -9.05 -0.55 18.46
N ASN A 99 -8.73 -1.82 18.19
CA ASN A 99 -9.71 -2.90 17.94
C ASN A 99 -10.72 -2.54 16.83
N THR A 100 -10.26 -1.84 15.79
CA THR A 100 -11.09 -1.38 14.65
C THR A 100 -10.76 -2.14 13.35
N THR A 101 -10.34 -3.37 13.45
CA THR A 101 -10.12 -4.23 12.27
C THR A 101 -11.46 -4.56 11.63
N SER A 102 -11.60 -4.28 10.32
CA SER A 102 -12.79 -4.59 9.52
C SER A 102 -12.42 -5.31 8.24
N ALA A 103 -13.36 -6.07 7.67
CA ALA A 103 -13.17 -6.73 6.38
C ALA A 103 -12.90 -5.68 5.28
N PHE A 104 -13.66 -4.57 5.29
CA PHE A 104 -13.44 -3.46 4.36
C PHE A 104 -12.02 -2.88 4.47
N GLY A 105 -11.55 -2.59 5.69
CA GLY A 105 -10.20 -2.05 5.91
C GLY A 105 -9.12 -2.98 5.36
N ALA A 106 -9.31 -4.28 5.48
CA ALA A 106 -8.37 -5.29 4.98
C ALA A 106 -8.33 -5.36 3.44
N GLU A 107 -9.46 -5.22 2.77
CA GLU A 107 -9.52 -5.17 1.30
C GLU A 107 -8.98 -3.83 0.78
N TYR A 108 -9.32 -2.72 1.45
CA TYR A 108 -8.82 -1.40 1.10
C TYR A 108 -7.29 -1.30 1.25
N ASP A 109 -6.73 -1.87 2.30
CA ASP A 109 -5.31 -2.02 2.55
C ASP A 109 -4.63 -2.78 1.39
N SER A 110 -5.19 -3.92 0.98
CA SER A 110 -4.67 -4.70 -0.15
C SER A 110 -4.68 -3.94 -1.48
N LEU A 111 -5.71 -3.11 -1.72
CA LEU A 111 -5.77 -2.25 -2.91
C LEU A 111 -4.72 -1.13 -2.85
N SER A 112 -4.53 -0.53 -1.68
CA SER A 112 -3.49 0.47 -1.43
C SER A 112 -2.10 -0.13 -1.65
N ASP A 113 -1.84 -1.31 -1.10
CA ASP A 113 -0.59 -2.08 -1.25
C ASP A 113 -0.28 -2.37 -2.72
N MET A 114 -1.30 -2.76 -3.49
CA MET A 114 -1.13 -3.02 -4.92
C MET A 114 -0.61 -1.80 -5.67
N ILE A 115 -1.10 -0.61 -5.34
CA ILE A 115 -0.66 0.63 -5.96
C ILE A 115 0.71 1.04 -5.43
N SER A 116 0.90 1.05 -4.11
CA SER A 116 2.08 1.61 -3.45
C SER A 116 3.32 0.70 -3.58
N PHE A 117 3.13 -0.62 -3.59
CA PHE A 117 4.23 -1.60 -3.59
C PHE A 117 4.25 -2.52 -4.81
N GLY A 118 3.17 -2.53 -5.62
CA GLY A 118 3.12 -3.24 -6.89
C GLY A 118 3.39 -2.31 -8.07
N ILE A 119 2.52 -1.33 -8.29
CA ILE A 119 2.55 -0.48 -9.49
C ILE A 119 3.61 0.62 -9.38
N ALA A 120 3.63 1.37 -8.28
CA ALA A 120 4.49 2.54 -8.15
C ALA A 120 5.99 2.21 -8.31
N PRO A 121 6.58 1.22 -7.59
CA PRO A 121 8.00 0.88 -7.78
C PRO A 121 8.30 0.33 -9.17
N ALA A 122 7.38 -0.43 -9.79
CA ALA A 122 7.55 -0.95 -11.14
C ALA A 122 7.62 0.17 -12.18
N LEU A 123 6.70 1.14 -12.10
CA LEU A 123 6.67 2.29 -13.01
C LEU A 123 7.81 3.28 -12.75
N LEU A 124 8.19 3.47 -11.48
CA LEU A 124 9.33 4.29 -11.12
C LEU A 124 10.62 3.73 -11.75
N MET A 125 10.88 2.43 -11.59
CA MET A 125 12.01 1.75 -12.20
C MET A 125 11.94 1.77 -13.73
N PHE A 126 10.75 1.56 -14.30
CA PHE A 126 10.56 1.60 -15.75
C PHE A 126 10.96 2.96 -16.33
N ASN A 127 10.42 4.05 -15.77
CA ASN A 127 10.72 5.40 -16.24
C ASN A 127 12.18 5.78 -16.03
N TRP A 128 12.81 5.31 -14.95
CA TRP A 128 14.20 5.63 -14.63
C TRP A 128 15.22 4.89 -15.48
N ALA A 129 15.04 3.58 -15.69
CA ALA A 129 16.09 2.74 -16.26
C ALA A 129 15.67 1.89 -17.47
N LEU A 130 14.38 1.56 -17.62
CA LEU A 130 13.95 0.52 -18.57
C LEU A 130 13.20 1.06 -19.78
N ALA A 131 12.88 2.36 -19.84
CA ALA A 131 12.09 2.95 -20.93
C ALA A 131 12.75 2.72 -22.29
N ASP A 132 14.07 2.86 -22.39
CA ASP A 132 14.85 2.69 -23.62
C ASP A 132 14.93 1.22 -24.08
N MET A 133 14.62 0.24 -23.23
CA MET A 133 14.52 -1.17 -23.60
C MET A 133 13.25 -1.52 -24.39
N GLY A 134 12.35 -0.56 -24.58
CA GLY A 134 11.11 -0.73 -25.33
C GLY A 134 10.23 -1.85 -24.72
N LYS A 135 9.88 -2.85 -25.56
CA LYS A 135 8.95 -3.93 -25.13
C LYS A 135 9.47 -4.76 -23.96
N LEU A 136 10.76 -4.99 -23.86
CA LEU A 136 11.34 -5.78 -22.76
C LEU A 136 11.27 -5.05 -21.41
N GLY A 137 11.46 -3.74 -21.42
CA GLY A 137 11.39 -2.91 -20.22
C GLY A 137 10.00 -2.93 -19.58
N TRP A 138 8.95 -2.67 -20.37
CA TRP A 138 7.60 -2.67 -19.79
C TRP A 138 7.11 -4.09 -19.44
N VAL A 139 7.57 -5.14 -20.15
CA VAL A 139 7.27 -6.53 -19.78
C VAL A 139 7.86 -6.87 -18.41
N ALA A 140 9.11 -6.45 -18.13
CA ALA A 140 9.74 -6.65 -16.82
C ALA A 140 8.97 -5.93 -15.71
N ALA A 141 8.56 -4.68 -15.95
CA ALA A 141 7.75 -3.89 -15.00
C ALA A 141 6.37 -4.54 -14.76
N PHE A 142 5.70 -4.98 -15.84
CA PHE A 142 4.41 -5.68 -15.75
C PHE A 142 4.54 -7.01 -14.99
N LEU A 143 5.61 -7.78 -15.25
CA LEU A 143 5.84 -9.05 -14.56
C LEU A 143 5.94 -8.86 -13.04
N TYR A 144 6.70 -7.86 -12.58
CA TYR A 144 6.79 -7.52 -11.16
C TYR A 144 5.42 -7.17 -10.59
N THR A 145 4.66 -6.31 -11.27
CA THR A 145 3.31 -5.88 -10.88
C THR A 145 2.35 -7.07 -10.82
N ALA A 146 2.35 -7.94 -11.82
CA ALA A 146 1.53 -9.14 -11.85
C ALA A 146 1.88 -10.11 -10.70
N CYS A 147 3.16 -10.28 -10.39
CA CYS A 147 3.61 -11.08 -9.27
C CYS A 147 3.15 -10.49 -7.92
N ALA A 148 3.18 -9.16 -7.76
CA ALA A 148 2.66 -8.49 -6.58
C ALA A 148 1.15 -8.72 -6.42
N ALA A 149 0.37 -8.60 -7.51
CA ALA A 149 -1.07 -8.86 -7.52
C ALA A 149 -1.40 -10.31 -7.12
N LEU A 150 -0.72 -11.29 -7.73
CA LEU A 150 -0.90 -12.72 -7.41
C LEU A 150 -0.54 -13.03 -5.95
N ARG A 151 0.50 -12.37 -5.42
CA ARG A 151 0.88 -12.51 -4.02
C ARG A 151 -0.20 -11.97 -3.09
N LEU A 152 -0.72 -10.77 -3.35
CA LEU A 152 -1.77 -10.15 -2.54
C LEU A 152 -3.07 -10.98 -2.59
N ALA A 153 -3.49 -11.42 -3.77
CA ALA A 153 -4.64 -12.29 -3.93
C ALA A 153 -4.49 -13.61 -3.15
N ARG A 154 -3.30 -14.24 -3.22
CA ARG A 154 -3.00 -15.44 -2.44
C ARG A 154 -3.03 -15.18 -0.93
N PHE A 155 -2.47 -14.06 -0.47
CA PHE A 155 -2.49 -13.69 0.94
C PHE A 155 -3.92 -13.51 1.45
N ASN A 156 -4.79 -12.83 0.69
CA ASN A 156 -6.19 -12.60 1.07
C ASN A 156 -6.98 -13.91 1.13
N THR A 157 -6.79 -14.81 0.16
CA THR A 157 -7.51 -16.12 0.15
C THR A 157 -7.03 -17.08 1.24
N GLN A 158 -5.83 -16.90 1.77
CA GLN A 158 -5.25 -17.79 2.80
C GLN A 158 -5.33 -17.22 4.22
N ARG A 159 -5.89 -16.02 4.40
CA ARG A 159 -5.91 -15.30 5.68
C ARG A 159 -6.52 -16.11 6.82
N ASP A 160 -7.54 -16.92 6.53
CA ASP A 160 -8.30 -17.70 7.52
C ASP A 160 -7.76 -19.12 7.73
N SER A 161 -6.80 -19.58 6.91
CA SER A 161 -6.38 -21.00 6.87
C SER A 161 -4.91 -21.27 7.21
N VAL A 162 -4.08 -20.24 7.40
CA VAL A 162 -2.64 -20.43 7.62
C VAL A 162 -2.28 -20.38 9.11
N ASP A 163 -1.70 -21.47 9.62
CA ASP A 163 -0.98 -21.47 10.90
C ASP A 163 0.06 -20.35 10.93
N ALA A 164 0.05 -19.56 12.00
CA ALA A 164 0.79 -18.29 12.18
C ALA A 164 2.34 -18.41 12.18
N GLY A 165 2.92 -19.52 11.71
CA GLY A 165 4.34 -19.84 11.84
C GLY A 165 5.24 -19.56 10.66
N TYR A 166 4.73 -19.48 9.43
CA TYR A 166 5.58 -19.34 8.23
C TYR A 166 5.05 -18.30 7.26
N PHE A 167 5.89 -17.30 6.96
CA PHE A 167 5.67 -16.41 5.82
C PHE A 167 6.14 -17.11 4.54
N VAL A 168 5.25 -17.28 3.57
CA VAL A 168 5.58 -17.91 2.28
C VAL A 168 5.78 -16.84 1.23
N GLY A 169 7.02 -16.68 0.77
CA GLY A 169 7.42 -15.69 -0.24
C GLY A 169 7.87 -14.33 0.32
N LEU A 170 8.54 -13.53 -0.53
CA LEU A 170 8.99 -12.18 -0.18
C LEU A 170 7.79 -11.24 0.01
N SER A 171 7.81 -10.38 1.03
CA SER A 171 6.75 -9.40 1.23
C SER A 171 6.79 -8.31 0.15
N SER A 172 5.60 -7.80 -0.30
CA SER A 172 5.53 -6.73 -1.32
C SER A 172 6.22 -5.44 -0.85
N PRO A 173 6.10 -4.99 0.41
CA PRO A 173 6.88 -3.84 0.89
C PRO A 173 8.40 -4.08 0.81
N ALA A 174 8.89 -5.29 1.15
CA ALA A 174 10.33 -5.57 1.06
C ALA A 174 10.84 -5.60 -0.38
N ALA A 175 10.08 -6.16 -1.31
CA ALA A 175 10.40 -6.11 -2.73
C ALA A 175 10.40 -4.66 -3.25
N ALA A 176 9.38 -3.87 -2.89
CA ALA A 176 9.29 -2.46 -3.22
C ALA A 176 10.46 -1.65 -2.64
N ALA A 177 10.87 -1.93 -1.37
CA ALA A 177 12.04 -1.31 -0.77
C ALA A 177 13.32 -1.57 -1.57
N ALA A 178 13.55 -2.80 -2.02
CA ALA A 178 14.73 -3.14 -2.81
C ALA A 178 14.75 -2.41 -4.17
N VAL A 179 13.60 -2.38 -4.87
CA VAL A 179 13.46 -1.63 -6.15
C VAL A 179 13.70 -0.14 -5.92
N THR A 180 13.02 0.44 -4.95
CA THR A 180 13.06 1.89 -4.64
C THR A 180 14.45 2.31 -4.19
N SER A 181 15.11 1.51 -3.35
CA SER A 181 16.48 1.79 -2.90
C SER A 181 17.47 1.77 -4.05
N SER A 182 17.31 0.88 -5.05
CA SER A 182 18.17 0.86 -6.22
C SER A 182 18.01 2.11 -7.08
N VAL A 183 16.77 2.61 -7.24
CA VAL A 183 16.52 3.89 -7.93
C VAL A 183 17.12 5.06 -7.15
N TRP A 184 16.88 5.12 -5.85
CA TRP A 184 17.41 6.19 -4.99
C TRP A 184 18.94 6.24 -5.02
N LEU A 185 19.61 5.10 -4.81
CA LEU A 185 21.07 5.02 -4.88
C LEU A 185 21.60 5.41 -6.25
N GLY A 186 20.93 4.95 -7.31
CA GLY A 186 21.31 5.30 -8.67
C GLY A 186 21.19 6.78 -8.97
N GLN A 187 20.14 7.43 -8.47
CA GLN A 187 19.97 8.89 -8.57
C GLN A 187 21.04 9.65 -7.75
N THR A 188 21.30 9.21 -6.52
CA THR A 188 22.27 9.87 -5.64
C THR A 188 23.69 9.80 -6.20
N HIS A 189 24.05 8.71 -6.90
CA HIS A 189 25.36 8.50 -7.50
C HIS A 189 25.41 8.86 -9.00
N GLU A 190 24.35 9.49 -9.53
CA GLU A 190 24.24 9.89 -10.94
C GLU A 190 24.57 8.74 -11.92
N LEU A 191 24.13 7.53 -11.58
CA LEU A 191 24.41 6.36 -12.42
C LEU A 191 23.69 6.47 -13.77
N PRO A 192 24.35 6.14 -14.88
CA PRO A 192 23.72 6.13 -16.20
C PRO A 192 22.79 4.91 -16.35
N ALA A 193 21.65 4.95 -15.67
CA ALA A 193 20.73 3.82 -15.47
C ALA A 193 20.18 3.24 -16.79
N SER A 194 20.01 4.06 -17.81
CA SER A 194 19.51 3.63 -19.13
C SER A 194 20.57 2.99 -20.01
N THR A 195 21.85 2.93 -19.58
CA THR A 195 22.86 2.17 -20.34
C THR A 195 22.50 0.70 -20.40
N LEU A 196 22.69 0.06 -21.57
CA LEU A 196 22.27 -1.33 -21.80
C LEU A 196 22.65 -2.31 -20.69
N PRO A 197 23.90 -2.39 -20.18
CA PRO A 197 24.25 -3.35 -19.14
C PRO A 197 23.52 -3.09 -17.81
N LEU A 198 23.34 -1.80 -17.44
CA LEU A 198 22.65 -1.44 -16.21
C LEU A 198 21.14 -1.65 -16.33
N ALA A 199 20.54 -1.31 -17.47
CA ALA A 199 19.13 -1.55 -17.74
C ALA A 199 18.78 -3.03 -17.65
N TRP A 200 19.61 -3.91 -18.21
CA TRP A 200 19.44 -5.36 -18.07
C TRP A 200 19.54 -5.83 -16.62
N LEU A 201 20.47 -5.28 -15.84
CA LEU A 201 20.60 -5.60 -14.43
C LEU A 201 19.31 -5.24 -13.66
N HIS A 202 18.73 -4.06 -13.92
CA HIS A 202 17.48 -3.62 -13.29
C HIS A 202 16.26 -4.43 -13.77
N ALA A 203 16.22 -4.82 -15.05
CA ALA A 203 15.17 -5.70 -15.55
C ALA A 203 15.20 -7.08 -14.88
N VAL A 204 16.40 -7.66 -14.74
CA VAL A 204 16.60 -8.93 -14.03
C VAL A 204 16.27 -8.79 -12.54
N LEU A 205 16.65 -7.68 -11.91
CA LEU A 205 16.29 -7.38 -10.51
C LEU A 205 14.76 -7.38 -10.32
N LEU A 206 14.03 -6.65 -11.16
CA LEU A 206 12.56 -6.61 -11.13
C LEU A 206 11.94 -7.99 -11.31
N ALA A 207 12.37 -8.73 -12.31
CA ALA A 207 11.87 -10.08 -12.57
C ALA A 207 12.16 -11.02 -11.38
N THR A 208 13.36 -10.97 -10.83
CA THR A 208 13.78 -11.81 -9.69
C THR A 208 12.96 -11.50 -8.45
N LEU A 209 12.79 -10.21 -8.09
CA LEU A 209 11.97 -9.80 -6.96
C LEU A 209 10.51 -10.20 -7.16
N GLY A 210 9.97 -10.06 -8.38
CA GLY A 210 8.64 -10.56 -8.73
C GLY A 210 8.51 -12.06 -8.48
N PHE A 211 9.42 -12.88 -9.00
CA PHE A 211 9.40 -14.33 -8.77
C PHE A 211 9.56 -14.69 -7.29
N LEU A 212 10.40 -13.99 -6.53
CA LEU A 212 10.57 -14.22 -5.10
C LEU A 212 9.29 -13.93 -4.29
N MET A 213 8.44 -12.99 -4.74
CA MET A 213 7.14 -12.73 -4.11
C MET A 213 6.18 -13.92 -4.25
N ILE A 214 6.21 -14.66 -5.40
CA ILE A 214 5.34 -15.82 -5.65
C ILE A 214 5.97 -17.11 -5.14
N ALA A 215 7.29 -17.18 -5.05
CA ALA A 215 8.03 -18.38 -4.65
C ALA A 215 7.58 -18.88 -3.29
N ARG A 216 7.44 -20.23 -3.18
CA ARG A 216 7.02 -20.90 -1.94
C ARG A 216 8.19 -21.17 -1.00
N PHE A 217 9.20 -20.31 -0.96
CA PHE A 217 10.27 -20.47 0.01
C PHE A 217 9.74 -20.09 1.41
N PRO A 218 9.88 -20.97 2.41
CA PRO A 218 9.55 -20.63 3.80
C PRO A 218 10.63 -19.65 4.29
N TYR A 219 10.29 -18.37 4.37
CA TYR A 219 11.15 -17.41 5.05
C TYR A 219 10.92 -17.54 6.56
N PHE A 220 12.01 -17.66 7.29
CA PHE A 220 11.98 -17.71 8.75
C PHE A 220 11.38 -16.41 9.28
N SER A 221 10.20 -16.49 9.86
CA SER A 221 9.58 -15.33 10.50
C SER A 221 10.33 -15.02 11.78
N PHE A 222 11.05 -13.89 11.84
CA PHE A 222 11.64 -13.37 13.08
C PHE A 222 10.61 -13.15 14.20
N LYS A 223 9.32 -13.27 13.89
CA LYS A 223 8.21 -13.20 14.84
C LYS A 223 8.16 -14.36 15.84
N SER A 224 8.84 -15.47 15.53
CA SER A 224 8.95 -16.63 16.43
C SER A 224 10.03 -16.44 17.51
N ILE A 225 10.89 -15.45 17.40
CA ILE A 225 11.79 -15.06 18.48
C ILE A 225 10.92 -14.35 19.52
N LYS A 226 10.37 -15.11 20.46
CA LYS A 226 9.82 -14.58 21.69
C LYS A 226 10.95 -13.84 22.40
N LEU A 227 11.05 -12.55 22.15
CA LEU A 227 11.84 -11.63 22.96
C LEU A 227 11.06 -11.50 24.28
N ASP A 228 11.20 -12.50 25.14
CA ASP A 228 10.76 -12.48 26.53
C ASP A 228 11.70 -11.50 27.27
N GLY A 229 11.40 -10.24 27.14
CA GLY A 229 12.15 -9.16 27.77
C GLY A 229 11.91 -7.85 27.03
N ARG A 230 11.62 -6.81 27.77
CA ARG A 230 11.51 -5.44 27.27
C ARG A 230 12.76 -5.08 26.46
N VAL A 231 12.72 -5.23 25.15
CA VAL A 231 13.82 -4.76 24.30
C VAL A 231 13.80 -3.25 24.36
N PRO A 232 14.79 -2.58 24.95
CA PRO A 232 14.80 -1.13 25.01
C PRO A 232 14.86 -0.58 23.58
N PHE A 233 13.99 0.37 23.28
CA PHE A 233 13.84 1.04 21.98
C PHE A 233 15.19 1.46 21.35
N VAL A 234 16.18 1.75 22.21
CA VAL A 234 17.57 2.07 21.87
C VAL A 234 18.27 0.97 21.06
N ARG A 235 17.97 -0.33 21.29
CA ARG A 235 18.62 -1.42 20.54
C ARG A 235 18.08 -1.53 19.12
N ILE A 236 16.79 -1.24 18.91
CA ILE A 236 16.18 -1.19 17.57
C ILE A 236 16.75 0.00 16.80
N PHE A 237 16.90 1.15 17.47
CA PHE A 237 17.48 2.36 16.87
C PHE A 237 18.97 2.18 16.51
N LEU A 238 19.73 1.49 17.36
CA LEU A 238 21.13 1.14 17.08
C LEU A 238 21.26 0.15 15.91
N MET A 239 20.35 -0.84 15.81
CA MET A 239 20.33 -1.83 14.72
C MET A 239 20.02 -1.18 13.38
N VAL A 240 19.08 -0.23 13.35
CA VAL A 240 18.76 0.57 12.15
C VAL A 240 19.92 1.52 11.81
N GLY A 241 20.58 2.13 12.81
CA GLY A 241 21.70 3.04 12.59
C GLY A 241 23.02 2.36 12.14
N VAL A 242 23.16 1.05 12.36
CA VAL A 242 24.30 0.26 11.86
C VAL A 242 24.05 -0.23 10.43
N LEU A 243 22.77 -0.29 9.98
CA LEU A 243 22.37 -0.72 8.63
C LEU A 243 22.18 0.48 7.67
N ALA A 244 22.23 1.71 8.16
CA ALA A 244 22.18 2.96 7.39
C ALA A 244 23.60 3.54 7.20
#